data_5fef624f3734f95764733053a4ec125b
#
_entry.id   5fef624f3734f95764733053a4ec125b
#
_cell.length_a   1.000
_cell.length_b   1.000
_cell.length_c   1.000
_cell.angle_alpha   90.00
_cell.angle_beta   90.00
_cell.angle_gamma   90.00
#
_symmetry.space_group_name_H-M   'P 1'
#
loop_
_entity.id
_entity.type
_entity.pdbx_description
1 polymer ?
#
loop_
_entity_poly.entity_id
_entity_poly.type
_entity_poly.pdbx_seq_one_letter_code
_entity_poly.pdbx_strand_id
1 'polypeptide(L)'
;MEILLFGVAFPAGCRNAAGEYRATPARLLCKPTEGKTRIVKRRDLFAGSLALGALATRKSWASVPEAAAALRRTAPAGSIPHLLPMRVHMDQLTDIKVCLRPFRPMGPRLDVEKIGDKTVIHNYGHGGSGWSLSWGSANIAVGKAAATLKESVAVIGCGVIGLTSALTAQRAGKTVTIYTKALLPHTRSVRANGSWTPDSRVALTKPAGPEFAAVWEQMARYSWRTYRDYLGLPGNPIDFRDNYSLSDIPFDQRHLPPPAPGVGDYSTTGKPQHTSEFADYGDLIRDIIPNPEDIDPKDNPFPVAHARRANMMMFNFGAYGHLLLSEFYQAGGKIVIREFHNPADLKSLPEDVIINCPGYAASDWWQDKTLIPVRGQTNWLPPQADALYGVEYRGAALLSKTDGVMVQGLDFTHTLGEMIGVGNSFEHADRSEAEKAIGIFEDLFARMGKEHV
;
A
#
# COMPACT_ATOMS: atom_id res chain seq x y z
N MET A 1 3.69 33.07 33.92
CA MET A 1 4.80 32.11 33.64
C MET A 1 5.12 32.28 32.17
N GLU A 2 6.22 32.98 31.93
CA GLU A 2 6.60 33.60 30.62
C GLU A 2 7.02 32.51 29.61
N ILE A 3 6.54 32.67 28.38
CA ILE A 3 6.97 31.88 27.22
C ILE A 3 8.04 32.71 26.50
N LEU A 4 9.27 32.24 26.48
CA LEU A 4 10.40 32.77 25.73
C LEU A 4 10.24 32.48 24.24
N LEU A 5 9.97 33.54 23.45
CA LEU A 5 10.04 33.52 22.00
C LEU A 5 11.47 33.86 21.54
N PHE A 6 12.16 32.96 20.87
CA PHE A 6 13.40 33.26 20.15
C PHE A 6 13.07 33.94 18.83
N GLY A 7 13.38 35.25 18.78
CA GLY A 7 13.28 36.05 17.58
C GLY A 7 14.49 35.88 16.67
N VAL A 8 14.26 35.56 15.41
CA VAL A 8 15.24 35.64 14.32
C VAL A 8 15.10 37.04 13.70
N ALA A 9 16.14 37.88 13.80
CA ALA A 9 16.17 39.21 13.24
C ALA A 9 16.45 39.14 11.73
N PHE A 10 15.57 39.76 10.90
CA PHE A 10 15.81 40.01 9.49
C PHE A 10 16.34 41.47 9.31
N PRO A 11 17.28 41.72 8.38
CA PRO A 11 17.75 43.10 8.12
C PRO A 11 16.70 43.93 7.40
N ALA A 12 16.59 45.17 7.79
CA ALA A 12 15.63 46.15 7.28
C ALA A 12 15.91 46.53 5.82
N GLY A 13 14.89 46.34 4.95
CA GLY A 13 14.89 46.88 3.58
C GLY A 13 14.21 48.26 3.54
N CYS A 14 14.75 49.20 2.77
CA CYS A 14 14.21 50.54 2.56
C CYS A 14 12.90 50.50 1.78
N ARG A 15 11.90 51.26 2.23
CA ARG A 15 10.63 51.53 1.52
C ARG A 15 10.74 52.74 0.62
N ASN A 16 10.09 52.71 -0.55
CA ASN A 16 9.88 53.88 -1.36
C ASN A 16 8.57 54.63 -0.97
N ALA A 17 8.37 55.84 -1.46
CA ALA A 17 7.24 56.67 -1.11
C ALA A 17 5.85 56.18 -1.59
N ALA A 18 5.77 55.02 -2.24
CA ALA A 18 4.51 54.43 -2.74
C ALA A 18 4.14 53.08 -2.11
N GLY A 19 4.92 52.54 -1.18
CA GLY A 19 4.56 51.35 -0.39
C GLY A 19 4.72 50.01 -1.09
N GLU A 20 5.31 49.91 -2.28
CA GLU A 20 5.48 48.66 -3.02
C GLU A 20 6.89 48.06 -2.91
N TYR A 21 6.99 46.71 -2.82
CA TYR A 21 8.24 45.95 -2.83
C TYR A 21 8.69 45.68 -4.27
N ARG A 22 9.86 46.18 -4.68
CA ARG A 22 10.55 45.75 -5.89
C ARG A 22 11.79 44.94 -5.50
N ALA A 23 11.86 43.71 -5.96
CA ALA A 23 13.05 42.87 -5.89
C ALA A 23 14.01 43.21 -7.03
N THR A 24 15.23 43.67 -6.69
CA THR A 24 16.31 43.89 -7.65
C THR A 24 17.22 42.66 -7.70
N PRO A 25 17.57 42.10 -8.87
CA PRO A 25 18.50 41.00 -8.93
C PRO A 25 19.94 41.48 -8.74
N ALA A 26 20.60 41.03 -7.69
CA ALA A 26 22.02 41.23 -7.47
C ALA A 26 22.81 40.37 -8.46
N ARG A 27 23.47 41.00 -9.43
CA ARG A 27 24.50 40.37 -10.26
C ARG A 27 25.79 40.25 -9.45
N LEU A 28 26.13 39.04 -9.04
CA LEU A 28 27.48 38.68 -8.61
C LEU A 28 28.33 38.43 -9.84
N LEU A 29 29.26 39.33 -10.13
CA LEU A 29 30.33 39.18 -11.12
C LEU A 29 31.43 38.29 -10.50
N CYS A 30 31.43 36.98 -10.79
CA CYS A 30 32.62 36.18 -10.65
C CYS A 30 33.37 36.11 -11.98
N LYS A 31 34.64 36.53 -11.96
CA LYS A 31 35.56 36.37 -13.09
C LYS A 31 35.88 34.86 -13.31
N PRO A 32 35.90 34.37 -14.55
CA PRO A 32 36.31 32.98 -14.81
C PRO A 32 37.84 32.84 -14.75
N THR A 33 38.31 31.93 -13.93
CA THR A 33 39.66 31.38 -14.05
C THR A 33 39.64 30.28 -15.13
N GLU A 34 40.47 30.39 -16.12
CA GLU A 34 40.65 29.43 -17.20
C GLU A 34 41.20 28.11 -16.63
N GLY A 35 40.34 27.11 -16.51
CA GLY A 35 40.65 25.74 -16.25
C GLY A 35 40.11 24.87 -17.39
N LYS A 36 41.01 24.31 -18.22
CA LYS A 36 40.65 23.41 -19.34
C LYS A 36 39.92 22.17 -18.82
N THR A 37 38.61 22.13 -18.95
CA THR A 37 37.80 20.93 -18.66
C THR A 37 37.95 19.95 -19.83
N ARG A 38 38.68 18.85 -19.61
CA ARG A 38 38.78 17.72 -20.53
C ARG A 38 37.49 16.89 -20.38
N ILE A 39 36.65 16.91 -21.39
CA ILE A 39 35.49 16.02 -21.48
C ILE A 39 35.96 14.62 -21.78
N VAL A 40 35.96 13.72 -20.82
CA VAL A 40 36.25 12.29 -21.00
C VAL A 40 35.00 11.61 -21.53
N LYS A 41 35.00 11.15 -22.76
CA LYS A 41 33.91 10.38 -23.36
C LYS A 41 33.89 8.97 -22.74
N ARG A 42 32.71 8.50 -22.40
CA ARG A 42 32.40 7.20 -21.76
C ARG A 42 33.00 5.95 -22.47
N ARG A 43 33.61 6.12 -23.66
CA ARG A 43 34.26 5.04 -24.46
C ARG A 43 35.72 4.77 -24.09
N ASP A 44 36.37 5.65 -23.35
CA ASP A 44 37.82 5.53 -23.08
C ASP A 44 38.12 4.79 -21.75
N LEU A 45 37.09 4.36 -21.00
CA LEU A 45 37.23 3.64 -19.74
C LEU A 45 37.28 2.09 -19.87
N PHE A 46 37.17 1.55 -21.08
CA PHE A 46 37.21 0.09 -21.32
C PHE A 46 38.46 -0.47 -21.97
N ALA A 47 39.45 0.35 -22.26
CA ALA A 47 40.68 -0.09 -22.98
C ALA A 47 41.92 -0.26 -22.08
N GLY A 48 41.80 -0.15 -20.75
CA GLY A 48 42.93 -0.15 -19.83
C GLY A 48 43.04 -1.33 -18.85
N SER A 49 42.23 -2.37 -18.95
CA SER A 49 42.13 -3.41 -17.91
C SER A 49 42.51 -4.83 -18.34
N LEU A 50 43.39 -4.99 -19.34
CA LEU A 50 43.82 -6.31 -19.83
C LEU A 50 45.34 -6.49 -19.87
N ALA A 51 46.09 -6.05 -18.85
CA ALA A 51 47.50 -6.40 -18.72
C ALA A 51 48.05 -6.23 -17.30
N LEU A 52 47.42 -6.84 -16.29
CA LEU A 52 48.04 -7.05 -14.95
C LEU A 52 47.27 -8.13 -14.15
N GLY A 53 47.20 -9.32 -14.71
CA GLY A 53 46.44 -10.44 -14.10
C GLY A 53 47.20 -11.77 -14.17
N ALA A 54 48.51 -11.77 -13.89
CA ALA A 54 49.21 -13.03 -13.78
C ALA A 54 50.33 -12.93 -12.75
N LEU A 55 49.98 -12.75 -11.49
CA LEU A 55 50.78 -13.08 -10.29
C LEU A 55 50.00 -12.65 -9.02
N ALA A 56 48.87 -13.32 -8.75
CA ALA A 56 48.28 -13.31 -7.44
C ALA A 56 48.03 -14.75 -7.01
N THR A 57 48.89 -15.18 -6.13
CA THR A 57 48.84 -16.44 -5.39
C THR A 57 47.43 -16.74 -4.90
N ARG A 58 46.98 -17.97 -5.12
CA ARG A 58 45.82 -18.59 -4.50
C ARG A 58 45.85 -18.38 -2.99
N LYS A 59 45.22 -17.34 -2.47
CA LYS A 59 44.74 -17.29 -1.08
C LYS A 59 43.24 -17.48 -1.12
N SER A 60 42.86 -18.56 -0.49
CA SER A 60 41.52 -19.11 -0.38
C SER A 60 40.44 -18.08 -0.04
N TRP A 61 39.42 -17.99 -0.88
CA TRP A 61 38.16 -17.35 -0.60
C TRP A 61 37.26 -18.23 0.32
N ALA A 62 37.87 -18.93 1.27
CA ALA A 62 37.16 -19.86 2.17
C ALA A 62 36.71 -19.23 3.50
N SER A 63 36.85 -17.90 3.70
CA SER A 63 36.56 -17.27 5.01
C SER A 63 35.31 -16.39 5.08
N VAL A 64 34.57 -16.18 3.97
CA VAL A 64 33.31 -15.40 4.01
C VAL A 64 32.08 -16.22 4.45
N PRO A 65 32.00 -17.54 4.22
CA PRO A 65 30.85 -18.33 4.73
C PRO A 65 30.83 -18.50 6.26
N GLU A 66 31.97 -18.45 6.92
CA GLU A 66 32.06 -18.78 8.36
C GLU A 66 31.63 -17.61 9.26
N ALA A 67 31.93 -16.36 8.86
CA ALA A 67 31.44 -15.18 9.58
C ALA A 67 29.93 -14.95 9.39
N ALA A 68 29.40 -15.24 8.19
CA ALA A 68 27.97 -15.20 7.92
C ALA A 68 27.20 -16.35 8.61
N ALA A 69 27.85 -17.52 8.77
CA ALA A 69 27.31 -18.64 9.55
C ALA A 69 27.39 -18.41 11.06
N ALA A 70 28.38 -17.66 11.57
CA ALA A 70 28.50 -17.32 12.96
C ALA A 70 27.46 -16.27 13.40
N LEU A 71 27.11 -15.31 12.52
CA LEU A 71 26.01 -14.36 12.76
C LEU A 71 24.62 -15.02 12.76
N ARG A 72 24.46 -16.20 12.15
CA ARG A 72 23.23 -16.98 12.20
C ARG A 72 23.11 -17.87 13.45
N ARG A 73 24.14 -17.96 14.31
CA ARG A 73 24.16 -18.86 15.46
C ARG A 73 23.76 -18.22 16.80
N THR A 74 23.35 -16.96 16.84
CA THR A 74 23.05 -16.29 18.11
C THR A 74 21.56 -16.22 18.48
N ALA A 75 20.66 -16.67 17.60
CA ALA A 75 19.28 -16.98 18.00
C ALA A 75 18.99 -18.44 17.64
N PRO A 76 18.49 -19.27 18.57
CA PRO A 76 17.96 -20.59 18.20
C PRO A 76 16.92 -20.39 17.10
N ALA A 77 17.03 -21.19 16.02
CA ALA A 77 15.98 -21.23 15.01
C ALA A 77 14.67 -21.60 15.74
N GLY A 78 13.69 -20.69 15.72
CA GLY A 78 12.40 -20.92 16.36
C GLY A 78 12.13 -20.19 17.66
N SER A 79 13.07 -19.44 18.26
CA SER A 79 12.75 -18.66 19.46
C SER A 79 11.80 -17.51 19.09
N ILE A 80 10.61 -17.51 19.69
CA ILE A 80 9.70 -16.38 19.61
C ILE A 80 10.25 -15.27 20.49
N PRO A 81 10.34 -14.03 19.99
CA PRO A 81 10.79 -12.92 20.80
C PRO A 81 9.81 -12.70 21.97
N HIS A 82 10.31 -12.24 23.09
CA HIS A 82 9.46 -11.81 24.20
C HIS A 82 8.57 -10.67 23.73
N LEU A 83 7.25 -10.90 23.68
CA LEU A 83 6.27 -9.92 23.23
C LEU A 83 5.70 -9.15 24.43
N LEU A 84 5.76 -7.82 24.34
CA LEU A 84 5.07 -6.96 25.31
C LEU A 84 3.57 -6.88 24.97
N PRO A 85 2.66 -7.03 25.95
CA PRO A 85 1.25 -6.78 25.73
C PRO A 85 1.01 -5.35 25.25
N MET A 86 0.17 -5.18 24.22
CA MET A 86 -0.20 -3.84 23.77
C MET A 86 -1.26 -3.21 24.66
N ARG A 87 -1.18 -1.89 24.82
CA ARG A 87 -2.21 -1.09 25.47
C ARG A 87 -3.31 -0.81 24.46
N VAL A 88 -4.41 -1.53 24.56
CA VAL A 88 -5.54 -1.44 23.63
C VAL A 88 -6.82 -1.25 24.47
N HIS A 89 -7.29 0.01 24.55
CA HIS A 89 -8.47 0.40 25.31
C HIS A 89 -9.29 1.43 24.53
N MET A 90 -10.59 1.47 24.78
CA MET A 90 -11.51 2.39 24.09
C MET A 90 -11.22 3.88 24.37
N ASP A 91 -10.65 4.22 25.52
CA ASP A 91 -10.27 5.60 25.87
C ASP A 91 -9.04 6.09 25.07
N GLN A 92 -8.30 5.19 24.43
CA GLN A 92 -7.20 5.50 23.54
C GLN A 92 -7.60 5.62 22.06
N LEU A 93 -8.88 5.46 21.73
CA LEU A 93 -9.37 5.59 20.37
C LEU A 93 -9.21 7.03 19.88
N THR A 94 -8.34 7.24 18.88
CA THR A 94 -8.04 8.56 18.31
C THR A 94 -8.85 8.86 17.06
N ASP A 95 -9.18 7.83 16.26
CA ASP A 95 -9.89 8.01 14.99
C ASP A 95 -10.61 6.72 14.55
N ILE A 96 -11.73 6.87 13.84
CA ILE A 96 -12.44 5.80 13.14
C ILE A 96 -12.51 6.16 11.66
N LYS A 97 -11.86 5.39 10.81
CA LYS A 97 -11.86 5.61 9.37
C LYS A 97 -12.71 4.57 8.66
N VAL A 98 -13.59 5.02 7.80
CA VAL A 98 -14.42 4.15 6.97
C VAL A 98 -14.11 4.39 5.50
N CYS A 99 -13.98 3.33 4.73
CA CYS A 99 -13.80 3.39 3.28
C CYS A 99 -14.75 2.45 2.55
N LEU A 100 -15.06 2.81 1.32
CA LEU A 100 -15.70 1.93 0.34
C LEU A 100 -14.62 1.41 -0.61
N ARG A 101 -14.35 0.12 -0.54
CA ARG A 101 -13.42 -0.55 -1.46
C ARG A 101 -14.13 -0.75 -2.79
N PRO A 102 -13.52 -0.39 -3.94
CA PRO A 102 -14.12 -0.54 -5.25
C PRO A 102 -13.97 -1.99 -5.75
N PHE A 103 -14.90 -2.86 -5.39
CA PHE A 103 -14.86 -4.25 -5.83
C PHE A 103 -15.52 -4.40 -7.20
N ARG A 104 -14.87 -5.12 -8.12
CA ARG A 104 -15.43 -5.57 -9.40
C ARG A 104 -15.35 -7.09 -9.50
N PRO A 105 -16.46 -7.78 -9.79
CA PRO A 105 -16.47 -9.23 -9.93
C PRO A 105 -15.51 -9.79 -10.98
N MET A 106 -15.27 -9.06 -12.07
CA MET A 106 -14.34 -9.43 -13.14
C MET A 106 -12.87 -9.05 -12.85
N GLY A 107 -12.58 -8.56 -11.65
CA GLY A 107 -11.27 -7.99 -11.32
C GLY A 107 -11.13 -6.51 -11.73
N PRO A 108 -9.95 -5.91 -11.53
CA PRO A 108 -9.68 -4.53 -11.88
C PRO A 108 -9.94 -4.25 -13.36
N ARG A 109 -10.53 -3.09 -13.64
CA ARG A 109 -10.68 -2.60 -15.01
C ARG A 109 -9.34 -2.08 -15.50
N LEU A 110 -8.80 -2.70 -16.54
CA LEU A 110 -7.51 -2.39 -17.15
C LEU A 110 -7.61 -2.19 -18.68
N ASP A 111 -8.81 -2.07 -19.24
CA ASP A 111 -9.05 -1.89 -20.66
C ASP A 111 -8.78 -0.46 -21.14
N VAL A 112 -8.86 -0.29 -22.46
CA VAL A 112 -8.70 1.00 -23.16
C VAL A 112 -10.03 1.37 -23.80
N GLU A 113 -10.44 2.63 -23.60
CA GLU A 113 -11.66 3.19 -24.15
C GLU A 113 -11.36 4.51 -24.88
N LYS A 114 -12.14 4.85 -25.90
CA LYS A 114 -12.06 6.14 -26.60
C LYS A 114 -13.18 7.07 -26.18
N ILE A 115 -12.82 8.28 -25.76
CA ILE A 115 -13.75 9.38 -25.45
C ILE A 115 -13.45 10.54 -26.40
N GLY A 116 -14.09 10.55 -27.57
CA GLY A 116 -13.74 11.46 -28.66
C GLY A 116 -12.32 11.14 -29.16
N ASP A 117 -11.45 12.13 -29.13
CA ASP A 117 -10.03 12.02 -29.51
C ASP A 117 -9.12 11.45 -28.38
N LYS A 118 -9.63 11.39 -27.14
CA LYS A 118 -8.87 10.92 -25.99
C LYS A 118 -8.79 9.40 -25.93
N THR A 119 -7.61 8.90 -25.58
CA THR A 119 -7.39 7.48 -25.23
C THR A 119 -7.39 7.34 -23.73
N VAL A 120 -8.38 6.68 -23.17
CA VAL A 120 -8.56 6.47 -21.75
C VAL A 120 -8.18 5.03 -21.41
N ILE A 121 -7.18 4.87 -20.55
CA ILE A 121 -6.75 3.58 -19.98
C ILE A 121 -7.30 3.51 -18.57
N HIS A 122 -8.18 2.57 -18.31
CA HIS A 122 -8.73 2.39 -16.97
C HIS A 122 -7.75 1.67 -16.05
N ASN A 123 -7.72 2.07 -14.77
CA ASN A 123 -6.97 1.40 -13.73
C ASN A 123 -7.69 1.60 -12.38
N TYR A 124 -8.75 0.81 -12.14
CA TYR A 124 -9.55 0.86 -10.92
C TYR A 124 -10.31 -0.44 -10.68
N GLY A 125 -10.92 -0.58 -9.50
CA GLY A 125 -11.77 -1.74 -9.21
C GLY A 125 -11.05 -2.90 -8.53
N HIS A 126 -9.99 -2.61 -7.75
CA HIS A 126 -9.12 -3.60 -7.12
C HIS A 126 -9.69 -4.22 -5.83
N GLY A 127 -10.91 -3.89 -5.43
CA GLY A 127 -11.49 -4.40 -4.18
C GLY A 127 -10.64 -4.05 -2.95
N GLY A 128 -10.29 -5.07 -2.16
CA GLY A 128 -9.41 -4.94 -1.00
C GLY A 128 -7.91 -4.87 -1.32
N SER A 129 -7.52 -5.22 -2.55
CA SER A 129 -6.13 -5.44 -2.95
C SER A 129 -5.42 -4.21 -3.53
N GLY A 130 -6.05 -3.02 -3.47
CA GLY A 130 -5.56 -1.81 -4.14
C GLY A 130 -4.11 -1.44 -3.80
N TRP A 131 -3.74 -1.41 -2.52
CA TRP A 131 -2.35 -1.20 -2.13
C TRP A 131 -1.44 -2.31 -2.65
N SER A 132 -1.81 -3.55 -2.40
CA SER A 132 -0.97 -4.71 -2.73
C SER A 132 -0.65 -4.84 -4.21
N LEU A 133 -1.58 -4.46 -5.10
CA LEU A 133 -1.44 -4.62 -6.56
C LEU A 133 -1.12 -3.33 -7.32
N SER A 134 -0.98 -2.19 -6.61
CA SER A 134 -0.93 -0.87 -7.25
C SER A 134 0.19 -0.70 -8.27
N TRP A 135 1.40 -1.14 -7.98
CA TRP A 135 2.53 -1.04 -8.90
C TRP A 135 2.39 -1.97 -10.11
N GLY A 136 1.88 -3.18 -9.91
CA GLY A 136 1.66 -4.13 -10.98
C GLY A 136 0.56 -3.68 -11.95
N SER A 137 -0.56 -3.18 -11.42
CA SER A 137 -1.63 -2.63 -12.26
C SER A 137 -1.19 -1.35 -12.97
N ALA A 138 -0.40 -0.49 -12.29
CA ALA A 138 0.20 0.68 -12.90
C ALA A 138 1.12 0.31 -14.07
N ASN A 139 1.96 -0.74 -13.90
CA ASN A 139 2.84 -1.21 -14.98
C ASN A 139 2.04 -1.65 -16.22
N ILE A 140 0.93 -2.35 -16.04
CA ILE A 140 0.04 -2.76 -17.13
C ILE A 140 -0.59 -1.54 -17.81
N ALA A 141 -1.16 -0.60 -17.03
CA ALA A 141 -1.80 0.59 -17.55
C ALA A 141 -0.83 1.50 -18.31
N VAL A 142 0.36 1.71 -17.74
CA VAL A 142 1.42 2.53 -18.38
C VAL A 142 1.98 1.84 -19.63
N GLY A 143 2.09 0.52 -19.68
CA GLY A 143 2.45 -0.22 -20.88
C GLY A 143 1.49 0.09 -22.04
N LYS A 144 0.18 0.16 -21.77
CA LYS A 144 -0.86 0.55 -22.75
C LYS A 144 -0.74 2.03 -23.16
N ALA A 145 -0.43 2.91 -22.20
CA ALA A 145 -0.19 4.33 -22.47
C ALA A 145 1.06 4.54 -23.34
N ALA A 146 2.14 3.80 -23.08
CA ALA A 146 3.38 3.88 -23.86
C ALA A 146 3.19 3.47 -25.31
N ALA A 147 2.31 2.52 -25.59
CA ALA A 147 1.98 2.08 -26.95
C ALA A 147 1.36 3.20 -27.82
N THR A 148 0.86 4.28 -27.22
CA THR A 148 0.31 5.43 -27.96
C THR A 148 1.38 6.38 -28.50
N LEU A 149 2.64 6.24 -28.11
CA LEU A 149 3.79 7.10 -28.43
C LEU A 149 3.63 8.57 -28.03
N LYS A 150 2.61 8.92 -27.25
CA LYS A 150 2.41 10.29 -26.73
C LYS A 150 3.34 10.54 -25.54
N GLU A 151 3.90 11.76 -25.45
CA GLU A 151 4.86 12.12 -24.40
C GLU A 151 4.18 12.54 -23.09
N SER A 152 2.98 13.16 -23.19
CA SER A 152 2.23 13.63 -22.03
C SER A 152 1.06 12.71 -21.69
N VAL A 153 0.85 12.50 -20.39
CA VAL A 153 -0.21 11.65 -19.84
C VAL A 153 -0.92 12.38 -18.69
N ALA A 154 -2.24 12.39 -18.74
CA ALA A 154 -3.07 12.77 -17.59
C ALA A 154 -3.34 11.54 -16.73
N VAL A 155 -3.30 11.71 -15.42
CA VAL A 155 -3.75 10.69 -14.44
C VAL A 155 -4.92 11.24 -13.65
N ILE A 156 -6.05 10.54 -13.63
CA ILE A 156 -7.23 10.95 -12.86
C ILE A 156 -7.23 10.27 -11.52
N GLY A 157 -7.20 11.07 -10.45
CA GLY A 157 -7.15 10.60 -9.06
C GLY A 157 -5.73 10.52 -8.49
N CYS A 158 -5.60 10.85 -7.19
CA CYS A 158 -4.35 10.82 -6.42
C CYS A 158 -4.44 9.87 -5.21
N GLY A 159 -5.25 8.81 -5.33
CA GLY A 159 -5.17 7.65 -4.44
C GLY A 159 -3.94 6.80 -4.79
N VAL A 160 -3.75 5.67 -4.09
CA VAL A 160 -2.59 4.81 -4.32
C VAL A 160 -2.45 4.38 -5.78
N ILE A 161 -3.55 4.00 -6.44
CA ILE A 161 -3.51 3.55 -7.85
C ILE A 161 -3.11 4.69 -8.79
N GLY A 162 -3.66 5.89 -8.60
CA GLY A 162 -3.31 7.04 -9.44
C GLY A 162 -1.88 7.49 -9.24
N LEU A 163 -1.42 7.56 -7.98
CA LEU A 163 -0.06 8.01 -7.68
C LEU A 163 1.01 7.02 -8.16
N THR A 164 0.79 5.71 -7.98
CA THR A 164 1.71 4.70 -8.52
C THR A 164 1.68 4.64 -10.06
N SER A 165 0.51 4.88 -10.69
CA SER A 165 0.41 5.01 -12.16
C SER A 165 1.19 6.22 -12.67
N ALA A 166 1.07 7.36 -11.99
CA ALA A 166 1.78 8.59 -12.34
C ALA A 166 3.31 8.42 -12.25
N LEU A 167 3.79 7.86 -11.13
CA LEU A 167 5.21 7.56 -10.94
C LEU A 167 5.74 6.54 -11.96
N THR A 168 4.97 5.50 -12.25
CA THR A 168 5.34 4.51 -13.27
C THR A 168 5.43 5.15 -14.65
N ALA A 169 4.50 6.07 -15.00
CA ALA A 169 4.54 6.80 -16.26
C ALA A 169 5.76 7.75 -16.33
N GLN A 170 6.09 8.46 -15.25
CA GLN A 170 7.32 9.28 -15.19
C GLN A 170 8.59 8.45 -15.35
N ARG A 171 8.66 7.27 -14.68
CA ARG A 171 9.79 6.33 -14.82
C ARG A 171 9.90 5.77 -16.25
N ALA A 172 8.79 5.75 -16.99
CA ALA A 172 8.76 5.43 -18.42
C ALA A 172 9.03 6.66 -19.33
N GLY A 173 9.50 7.79 -18.79
CA GLY A 173 9.88 8.99 -19.53
C GLY A 173 8.71 9.90 -19.94
N LYS A 174 7.51 9.71 -19.37
CA LYS A 174 6.35 10.56 -19.69
C LYS A 174 6.30 11.81 -18.82
N THR A 175 5.84 12.91 -19.39
CA THR A 175 5.41 14.09 -18.63
C THR A 175 4.02 13.84 -18.07
N VAL A 176 3.84 14.00 -16.76
CA VAL A 176 2.58 13.59 -16.09
C VAL A 176 1.94 14.74 -15.35
N THR A 177 0.63 14.92 -15.58
CA THR A 177 -0.24 15.77 -14.79
C THR A 177 -1.29 14.89 -14.07
N ILE A 178 -1.36 14.98 -12.74
CA ILE A 178 -2.44 14.37 -11.96
C ILE A 178 -3.58 15.36 -11.81
N TYR A 179 -4.79 14.97 -12.15
CA TYR A 179 -6.03 15.70 -11.88
C TYR A 179 -6.81 15.00 -10.80
N THR A 180 -7.10 15.68 -9.70
CA THR A 180 -7.72 15.05 -8.54
C THR A 180 -8.52 16.04 -7.69
N LYS A 181 -9.57 15.57 -7.03
CA LYS A 181 -10.29 16.39 -6.04
C LYS A 181 -9.64 16.40 -4.66
N ALA A 182 -8.82 15.40 -4.35
CA ALA A 182 -8.16 15.28 -3.04
C ALA A 182 -6.80 14.59 -3.19
N LEU A 183 -5.84 14.99 -2.35
CA LEU A 183 -4.54 14.36 -2.22
C LEU A 183 -4.55 13.31 -1.11
N LEU A 184 -3.60 12.36 -1.10
CA LEU A 184 -3.20 11.70 0.14
C LEU A 184 -2.82 12.80 1.16
N PRO A 185 -3.27 12.82 2.38
CA PRO A 185 -3.94 11.80 3.18
C PRO A 185 -5.48 11.83 3.17
N HIS A 186 -6.12 12.60 2.30
CA HIS A 186 -7.59 12.76 2.30
C HIS A 186 -8.32 11.79 1.35
N THR A 187 -7.59 10.91 0.67
CA THR A 187 -8.18 9.89 -0.20
C THR A 187 -8.63 8.66 0.58
N ARG A 188 -9.54 7.86 -0.01
CA ARG A 188 -9.95 6.57 0.60
C ARG A 188 -8.80 5.59 0.78
N SER A 189 -7.70 5.72 0.03
CA SER A 189 -6.55 4.82 0.12
C SER A 189 -5.92 4.75 1.51
N VAL A 190 -5.88 5.87 2.26
CA VAL A 190 -5.29 5.89 3.62
C VAL A 190 -6.24 5.44 4.73
N ARG A 191 -7.44 4.99 4.36
CA ARG A 191 -8.42 4.43 5.29
C ARG A 191 -8.39 2.90 5.32
N ALA A 192 -7.47 2.29 4.60
CA ALA A 192 -7.22 0.85 4.59
C ALA A 192 -6.49 0.38 5.86
N ASN A 193 -6.35 -0.93 6.02
CA ASN A 193 -5.63 -1.51 7.17
C ASN A 193 -4.10 -1.39 7.05
N GLY A 194 -3.55 -1.42 5.83
CA GLY A 194 -2.12 -1.29 5.59
C GLY A 194 -1.34 -2.59 5.61
N SER A 195 -1.97 -3.70 5.34
CA SER A 195 -1.32 -5.00 5.13
C SER A 195 -1.25 -5.39 3.66
N TRP A 196 -0.26 -6.21 3.31
CA TRP A 196 -0.18 -6.87 2.01
C TRP A 196 -1.20 -8.01 1.94
N THR A 197 -2.23 -7.81 1.14
CA THR A 197 -3.32 -8.79 0.89
C THR A 197 -3.73 -8.70 -0.58
N PRO A 198 -2.94 -9.29 -1.51
CA PRO A 198 -3.09 -9.06 -2.95
C PRO A 198 -4.31 -9.75 -3.57
N ASP A 199 -4.93 -10.67 -2.89
CA ASP A 199 -6.12 -11.45 -3.30
C ASP A 199 -7.42 -11.02 -2.60
N SER A 200 -7.34 -10.18 -1.56
CA SER A 200 -8.53 -9.78 -0.80
C SER A 200 -9.58 -9.08 -1.68
N ARG A 201 -10.67 -9.76 -1.94
CA ARG A 201 -11.81 -9.26 -2.75
C ARG A 201 -11.37 -8.70 -4.10
N VAL A 202 -10.39 -9.34 -4.74
CA VAL A 202 -9.83 -8.84 -6.01
C VAL A 202 -10.76 -9.14 -7.18
N ALA A 203 -11.41 -10.31 -7.15
CA ALA A 203 -12.33 -10.78 -8.19
C ALA A 203 -13.20 -11.92 -7.66
N LEU A 204 -14.22 -12.32 -8.44
CA LEU A 204 -14.88 -13.61 -8.30
C LEU A 204 -14.32 -14.59 -9.34
N THR A 205 -14.14 -15.85 -8.95
CA THR A 205 -13.50 -16.88 -9.78
C THR A 205 -14.17 -17.02 -11.16
N LYS A 206 -15.51 -17.17 -11.19
CA LYS A 206 -16.25 -17.37 -12.45
C LYS A 206 -16.28 -16.11 -13.33
N PRO A 207 -16.68 -14.91 -12.83
CA PRO A 207 -16.71 -13.70 -13.62
C PRO A 207 -15.36 -13.24 -14.16
N ALA A 208 -14.28 -13.45 -13.40
CA ALA A 208 -12.93 -13.06 -13.83
C ALA A 208 -12.38 -13.97 -14.94
N GLY A 209 -12.81 -15.24 -14.95
CA GLY A 209 -12.33 -16.23 -15.91
C GLY A 209 -10.90 -16.71 -15.61
N PRO A 210 -10.47 -17.78 -16.31
CA PRO A 210 -9.19 -18.43 -16.03
C PRO A 210 -7.96 -17.56 -16.34
N GLU A 211 -8.07 -16.67 -17.32
CA GLU A 211 -6.95 -15.81 -17.74
C GLU A 211 -6.57 -14.77 -16.68
N PHE A 212 -7.48 -14.44 -15.78
CA PHE A 212 -7.23 -13.40 -14.78
C PHE A 212 -6.18 -13.84 -13.74
N ALA A 213 -6.06 -15.13 -13.46
CA ALA A 213 -5.06 -15.67 -12.54
C ALA A 213 -3.62 -15.24 -12.94
N ALA A 214 -3.29 -15.37 -14.25
CA ALA A 214 -1.97 -14.94 -14.75
C ALA A 214 -1.75 -13.42 -14.67
N VAL A 215 -2.79 -12.64 -14.95
CA VAL A 215 -2.75 -11.17 -14.82
C VAL A 215 -2.55 -10.77 -13.36
N TRP A 216 -3.26 -11.42 -12.45
CA TRP A 216 -3.13 -11.19 -11.02
C TRP A 216 -1.71 -11.53 -10.52
N GLU A 217 -1.19 -12.70 -10.90
CA GLU A 217 0.16 -13.12 -10.52
C GLU A 217 1.21 -12.12 -11.02
N GLN A 218 1.11 -11.66 -12.26
CA GLN A 218 1.98 -10.61 -12.82
C GLN A 218 1.93 -9.34 -11.97
N MET A 219 0.72 -8.86 -11.62
CA MET A 219 0.55 -7.68 -10.79
C MET A 219 1.13 -7.87 -9.39
N ALA A 220 0.87 -9.01 -8.75
CA ALA A 220 1.33 -9.31 -7.40
C ALA A 220 2.86 -9.38 -7.33
N ARG A 221 3.50 -10.15 -8.23
CA ARG A 221 4.96 -10.30 -8.27
C ARG A 221 5.68 -8.99 -8.60
N TYR A 222 5.13 -8.20 -9.54
CA TYR A 222 5.70 -6.89 -9.86
C TYR A 222 5.61 -5.94 -8.67
N SER A 223 4.45 -5.87 -8.03
CA SER A 223 4.24 -5.01 -6.86
C SER A 223 5.14 -5.42 -5.69
N TRP A 224 5.20 -6.73 -5.36
CA TRP A 224 6.05 -7.27 -4.31
C TRP A 224 7.52 -6.86 -4.48
N ARG A 225 8.05 -7.01 -5.70
CA ARG A 225 9.43 -6.60 -6.02
C ARG A 225 9.61 -5.11 -5.82
N THR A 226 8.69 -4.29 -6.32
CA THR A 226 8.79 -2.83 -6.25
C THR A 226 8.70 -2.33 -4.80
N TYR A 227 7.84 -2.92 -3.97
CA TYR A 227 7.74 -2.52 -2.56
C TYR A 227 9.03 -2.75 -1.78
N ARG A 228 9.81 -3.76 -2.12
CA ARG A 228 11.09 -4.02 -1.46
C ARG A 228 12.13 -2.92 -1.67
N ASP A 229 12.00 -2.14 -2.75
CA ASP A 229 12.87 -0.98 -3.00
C ASP A 229 12.64 0.16 -1.99
N TYR A 230 11.54 0.12 -1.26
CA TYR A 230 11.17 1.09 -0.23
C TYR A 230 11.47 0.63 1.21
N LEU A 231 12.06 -0.55 1.40
CA LEU A 231 12.46 -1.05 2.72
C LEU A 231 13.64 -0.27 3.27
N GLY A 232 13.61 0.00 4.58
CA GLY A 232 14.70 0.66 5.29
C GLY A 232 14.85 2.16 4.99
N LEU A 233 13.92 2.76 4.23
CA LEU A 233 13.90 4.21 4.02
C LEU A 233 13.37 4.94 5.27
N PRO A 234 13.75 6.23 5.45
CA PRO A 234 13.28 7.03 6.58
C PRO A 234 11.75 7.03 6.72
N GLY A 235 11.26 6.84 7.94
CA GLY A 235 9.84 6.73 8.24
C GLY A 235 9.24 5.35 8.00
N ASN A 236 10.08 4.35 7.60
CA ASN A 236 9.66 2.97 7.33
C ASN A 236 8.39 2.93 6.45
N PRO A 237 8.41 3.50 5.24
CA PRO A 237 7.23 3.55 4.36
C PRO A 237 6.67 2.16 4.08
N ILE A 238 7.56 1.18 3.87
CA ILE A 238 7.28 -0.25 3.79
C ILE A 238 8.09 -0.94 4.89
N ASP A 239 7.43 -1.87 5.59
CA ASP A 239 8.04 -2.60 6.68
C ASP A 239 7.56 -4.06 6.68
N PHE A 240 8.26 -4.93 7.39
CA PHE A 240 7.84 -6.29 7.69
C PHE A 240 7.65 -6.45 9.19
N ARG A 241 6.53 -7.05 9.59
CA ARG A 241 6.20 -7.32 10.99
C ARG A 241 5.79 -8.78 11.15
N ASP A 242 6.14 -9.36 12.28
CA ASP A 242 5.53 -10.61 12.70
C ASP A 242 4.03 -10.38 12.89
N ASN A 243 3.22 -11.23 12.29
CA ASN A 243 1.78 -11.28 12.46
C ASN A 243 1.40 -12.63 13.05
N TYR A 244 0.65 -12.62 14.13
CA TYR A 244 0.22 -13.80 14.86
C TYR A 244 -1.26 -14.07 14.61
N SER A 245 -1.56 -15.17 13.95
CA SER A 245 -2.92 -15.68 13.85
C SER A 245 -3.19 -16.59 15.05
N LEU A 246 -4.22 -16.26 15.84
CA LEU A 246 -4.57 -16.94 17.09
C LEU A 246 -5.89 -17.68 16.95
N SER A 247 -6.01 -18.83 17.63
CA SER A 247 -7.24 -19.62 17.61
C SER A 247 -7.47 -20.38 18.92
N ASP A 248 -8.73 -20.46 19.34
CA ASP A 248 -9.16 -21.27 20.48
C ASP A 248 -9.34 -22.75 20.10
N ILE A 249 -9.41 -23.07 18.79
CA ILE A 249 -9.56 -24.41 18.22
C ILE A 249 -8.46 -24.66 17.17
N PRO A 250 -8.11 -25.90 16.85
CA PRO A 250 -7.14 -26.22 15.80
C PRO A 250 -7.45 -25.51 14.48
N PHE A 251 -6.42 -25.04 13.75
CA PHE A 251 -6.61 -24.28 12.51
C PHE A 251 -7.26 -25.10 11.40
N ASP A 252 -7.03 -26.41 11.35
CA ASP A 252 -7.65 -27.34 10.42
C ASP A 252 -9.14 -27.59 10.69
N GLN A 253 -9.64 -27.19 11.87
CA GLN A 253 -11.06 -27.25 12.23
C GLN A 253 -11.79 -25.92 12.00
N ARG A 254 -11.09 -24.88 11.58
CA ARG A 254 -11.67 -23.57 11.25
C ARG A 254 -12.17 -23.59 9.80
N HIS A 255 -13.43 -23.91 9.62
CA HIS A 255 -14.07 -23.88 8.31
C HIS A 255 -15.21 -22.88 8.30
N LEU A 256 -15.30 -22.14 7.19
CA LEU A 256 -16.50 -21.34 6.92
C LEU A 256 -17.65 -22.31 6.59
N PRO A 257 -18.87 -22.02 7.04
CA PRO A 257 -20.01 -22.86 6.72
C PRO A 257 -20.20 -22.93 5.19
N PRO A 258 -20.68 -24.05 4.65
CA PRO A 258 -21.03 -24.13 3.24
C PRO A 258 -22.19 -23.18 2.91
N PRO A 259 -22.37 -22.78 1.64
CA PRO A 259 -23.53 -22.00 1.25
C PRO A 259 -24.83 -22.67 1.62
N ALA A 260 -25.80 -21.89 2.11
CA ALA A 260 -27.11 -22.42 2.46
C ALA A 260 -27.83 -22.99 1.21
N PRO A 261 -28.69 -24.01 1.36
CA PRO A 261 -29.48 -24.51 0.24
C PRO A 261 -30.27 -23.39 -0.45
N GLY A 262 -30.21 -23.35 -1.80
CA GLY A 262 -30.87 -22.32 -2.60
C GLY A 262 -30.13 -20.98 -2.71
N VAL A 263 -28.98 -20.81 -2.08
CA VAL A 263 -28.07 -19.69 -2.34
C VAL A 263 -27.51 -19.86 -3.75
N GLY A 264 -27.81 -18.88 -4.63
CA GLY A 264 -27.28 -18.81 -5.99
C GLY A 264 -25.82 -18.37 -6.02
N ASP A 265 -25.29 -18.27 -7.23
CA ASP A 265 -23.99 -17.64 -7.46
C ASP A 265 -24.16 -16.28 -8.15
N TYR A 266 -23.05 -15.56 -8.31
CA TYR A 266 -23.04 -14.25 -8.97
C TYR A 266 -23.68 -14.30 -10.36
N SER A 267 -23.48 -15.36 -11.13
CA SER A 267 -24.00 -15.48 -12.50
C SER A 267 -25.53 -15.45 -12.58
N THR A 268 -26.21 -15.84 -11.51
CA THR A 268 -27.67 -15.87 -11.42
C THR A 268 -28.26 -14.64 -10.75
N THR A 269 -27.51 -13.99 -9.83
CA THR A 269 -28.03 -12.93 -8.96
C THR A 269 -27.48 -11.55 -9.29
N GLY A 270 -26.37 -11.47 -10.03
CA GLY A 270 -25.62 -10.21 -10.27
C GLY A 270 -24.92 -9.67 -9.02
N LYS A 271 -24.89 -10.44 -7.91
CA LYS A 271 -24.20 -10.12 -6.66
C LYS A 271 -23.58 -11.39 -6.08
N PRO A 272 -22.38 -11.32 -5.45
CA PRO A 272 -21.84 -12.47 -4.75
C PRO A 272 -22.77 -12.87 -3.60
N GLN A 273 -22.91 -14.16 -3.38
CA GLN A 273 -23.80 -14.72 -2.38
C GLN A 273 -23.05 -15.47 -1.27
N HIS A 274 -21.82 -15.92 -1.57
CA HIS A 274 -21.02 -16.70 -0.63
C HIS A 274 -19.51 -16.42 -0.82
N THR A 275 -18.75 -16.58 0.26
CA THR A 275 -17.30 -16.34 0.28
C THR A 275 -16.52 -17.24 -0.69
N SER A 276 -16.99 -18.47 -0.96
CA SER A 276 -16.34 -19.39 -1.90
C SER A 276 -16.37 -18.95 -3.37
N GLU A 277 -17.12 -17.89 -3.70
CA GLU A 277 -17.11 -17.33 -5.05
C GLU A 277 -15.88 -16.43 -5.30
N PHE A 278 -15.25 -15.90 -4.23
CA PHE A 278 -14.07 -15.08 -4.35
C PHE A 278 -12.86 -15.89 -4.81
N ALA A 279 -12.08 -15.27 -5.69
CA ALA A 279 -10.86 -15.88 -6.17
C ALA A 279 -9.79 -15.90 -5.07
N ASP A 280 -9.14 -17.03 -4.92
CA ASP A 280 -7.96 -17.24 -4.08
C ASP A 280 -6.79 -17.64 -4.99
N TYR A 281 -5.80 -16.76 -5.07
CA TYR A 281 -4.61 -16.94 -5.91
C TYR A 281 -3.32 -17.03 -5.08
N GLY A 282 -3.41 -17.09 -3.76
CA GLY A 282 -2.25 -17.10 -2.85
C GLY A 282 -1.20 -18.14 -3.21
N ASP A 283 -1.62 -19.30 -3.68
CA ASP A 283 -0.72 -20.39 -4.08
C ASP A 283 0.24 -20.01 -5.22
N LEU A 284 -0.17 -19.10 -6.12
CA LEU A 284 0.66 -18.66 -7.25
C LEU A 284 1.88 -17.84 -6.84
N ILE A 285 1.92 -17.33 -5.62
CA ILE A 285 3.01 -16.48 -5.10
C ILE A 285 3.64 -17.03 -3.81
N ARG A 286 3.37 -18.29 -3.43
CA ARG A 286 3.94 -18.90 -2.21
C ARG A 286 5.47 -18.89 -2.16
N ASP A 287 6.10 -18.88 -3.31
CA ASP A 287 7.56 -18.86 -3.46
C ASP A 287 8.18 -17.49 -3.11
N ILE A 288 7.40 -16.40 -3.07
CA ILE A 288 7.91 -15.06 -2.81
C ILE A 288 7.44 -14.46 -1.47
N ILE A 289 6.38 -14.99 -0.86
CA ILE A 289 5.87 -14.51 0.43
C ILE A 289 6.34 -15.40 1.58
N PRO A 290 6.53 -14.85 2.80
CA PRO A 290 6.81 -15.66 3.98
C PRO A 290 5.65 -16.61 4.28
N ASN A 291 5.97 -17.89 4.49
CA ASN A 291 4.97 -18.88 4.87
C ASN A 291 4.67 -18.81 6.38
N PRO A 292 3.42 -19.06 6.80
CA PRO A 292 3.08 -19.15 8.20
C PRO A 292 3.69 -20.40 8.84
N GLU A 293 4.15 -20.26 10.10
CA GLU A 293 4.71 -21.32 10.92
C GLU A 293 3.84 -21.53 12.16
N ASP A 294 3.50 -22.78 12.47
CA ASP A 294 2.82 -23.13 13.70
C ASP A 294 3.75 -22.92 14.90
N ILE A 295 3.24 -22.33 15.97
CA ILE A 295 3.98 -22.10 17.22
C ILE A 295 3.71 -23.31 18.14
N ASP A 296 4.79 -23.92 18.67
CA ASP A 296 4.67 -24.96 19.71
C ASP A 296 3.92 -24.38 20.92
N PRO A 297 2.91 -25.07 21.46
CA PRO A 297 2.16 -24.58 22.63
C PRO A 297 3.01 -24.11 23.82
N LYS A 298 4.17 -24.74 24.05
CA LYS A 298 5.09 -24.34 25.13
C LYS A 298 5.82 -23.00 24.88
N ASP A 299 5.91 -22.60 23.60
CA ASP A 299 6.59 -21.35 23.17
C ASP A 299 5.57 -20.27 22.79
N ASN A 300 4.26 -20.55 22.93
CA ASN A 300 3.19 -19.63 22.60
C ASN A 300 3.12 -18.48 23.61
N PRO A 301 3.40 -17.21 23.22
CA PRO A 301 3.37 -16.09 24.13
C PRO A 301 1.96 -15.58 24.46
N PHE A 302 0.93 -16.13 23.79
CA PHE A 302 -0.45 -15.72 23.95
C PHE A 302 -1.28 -16.71 24.77
N PRO A 303 -2.23 -16.26 25.60
CA PRO A 303 -3.08 -17.10 26.42
C PRO A 303 -4.22 -17.74 25.60
N VAL A 304 -3.85 -18.45 24.54
CA VAL A 304 -4.75 -19.16 23.60
C VAL A 304 -4.16 -20.49 23.20
N ALA A 305 -5.01 -21.45 22.78
CA ALA A 305 -4.58 -22.82 22.51
C ALA A 305 -3.66 -22.93 21.29
N HIS A 306 -3.90 -22.16 20.25
CA HIS A 306 -3.18 -22.30 18.97
C HIS A 306 -2.74 -20.94 18.45
N ALA A 307 -1.48 -20.87 17.97
CA ALA A 307 -0.92 -19.68 17.35
C ALA A 307 -0.08 -20.05 16.13
N ARG A 308 -0.12 -19.20 15.10
CA ARG A 308 0.75 -19.19 13.93
C ARG A 308 1.43 -17.87 13.80
N ARG A 309 2.66 -17.87 13.32
CA ARG A 309 3.41 -16.64 13.00
C ARG A 309 3.76 -16.61 11.52
N ALA A 310 3.60 -15.45 10.90
CA ALA A 310 4.14 -15.16 9.57
C ALA A 310 4.65 -13.72 9.53
N ASN A 311 5.72 -13.45 8.79
CA ASN A 311 6.08 -12.08 8.50
C ASN A 311 5.11 -11.49 7.47
N MET A 312 4.57 -10.33 7.75
CA MET A 312 3.66 -9.62 6.87
C MET A 312 4.25 -8.28 6.44
N MET A 313 4.19 -8.00 5.14
CA MET A 313 4.52 -6.67 4.64
C MET A 313 3.43 -5.67 5.02
N MET A 314 3.83 -4.53 5.55
CA MET A 314 2.95 -3.45 5.99
C MET A 314 3.28 -2.12 5.35
N PHE A 315 2.26 -1.29 5.18
CA PHE A 315 2.33 0.05 4.62
C PHE A 315 2.11 1.10 5.72
N ASN A 316 3.10 1.95 5.96
CA ASN A 316 2.95 3.13 6.82
C ASN A 316 2.50 4.30 5.95
N PHE A 317 1.19 4.53 5.89
CA PHE A 317 0.56 5.42 4.90
C PHE A 317 1.05 6.86 4.94
N GLY A 318 1.32 7.39 6.13
CA GLY A 318 1.85 8.75 6.30
C GLY A 318 3.20 8.91 5.62
N ALA A 319 4.18 8.06 5.98
CA ALA A 319 5.52 8.10 5.41
C ALA A 319 5.53 7.73 3.92
N TYR A 320 4.80 6.66 3.56
CA TYR A 320 4.79 6.18 2.18
C TYR A 320 4.09 7.14 1.23
N GLY A 321 2.93 7.67 1.62
CA GLY A 321 2.21 8.65 0.79
C GLY A 321 3.00 9.94 0.59
N HIS A 322 3.67 10.43 1.64
CA HIS A 322 4.55 11.59 1.54
C HIS A 322 5.73 11.34 0.61
N LEU A 323 6.38 10.17 0.73
CA LEU A 323 7.49 9.78 -0.13
C LEU A 323 7.08 9.72 -1.61
N LEU A 324 5.98 9.05 -1.93
CA LEU A 324 5.49 8.94 -3.30
C LEU A 324 5.12 10.31 -3.91
N LEU A 325 4.48 11.20 -3.13
CA LEU A 325 4.20 12.57 -3.56
C LEU A 325 5.49 13.36 -3.80
N SER A 326 6.47 13.21 -2.92
CA SER A 326 7.78 13.87 -3.04
C SER A 326 8.52 13.40 -4.29
N GLU A 327 8.58 12.10 -4.55
CA GLU A 327 9.16 11.53 -5.78
C GLU A 327 8.45 12.07 -7.03
N PHE A 328 7.12 12.13 -7.00
CA PHE A 328 6.33 12.62 -8.12
C PHE A 328 6.66 14.08 -8.47
N TYR A 329 6.75 14.96 -7.47
CA TYR A 329 7.13 16.36 -7.68
C TYR A 329 8.59 16.53 -8.09
N GLN A 330 9.51 15.78 -7.50
CA GLN A 330 10.94 15.79 -7.85
C GLN A 330 11.18 15.38 -9.30
N ALA A 331 10.37 14.47 -9.83
CA ALA A 331 10.38 14.07 -11.23
C ALA A 331 9.63 15.05 -12.16
N GLY A 332 9.28 16.25 -11.69
CA GLY A 332 8.64 17.30 -12.49
C GLY A 332 7.13 17.13 -12.68
N GLY A 333 6.49 16.26 -11.91
CA GLY A 333 5.04 16.04 -11.97
C GLY A 333 4.23 17.25 -11.53
N LYS A 334 3.05 17.42 -12.12
CA LYS A 334 2.10 18.50 -11.80
C LYS A 334 0.82 17.90 -11.22
N ILE A 335 0.25 18.59 -10.22
CA ILE A 335 -1.07 18.24 -9.66
C ILE A 335 -2.02 19.41 -9.86
N VAL A 336 -3.19 19.13 -10.41
CA VAL A 336 -4.27 20.08 -10.60
C VAL A 336 -5.48 19.61 -9.78
N ILE A 337 -5.95 20.45 -8.88
CA ILE A 337 -7.17 20.14 -8.11
C ILE A 337 -8.37 20.36 -9.03
N ARG A 338 -9.01 19.27 -9.37
CA ARG A 338 -10.16 19.23 -10.28
C ARG A 338 -11.05 18.02 -9.97
N GLU A 339 -12.35 18.24 -9.94
CA GLU A 339 -13.35 17.19 -9.86
C GLU A 339 -13.97 16.95 -11.25
N PHE A 340 -14.27 15.68 -11.55
CA PHE A 340 -14.92 15.27 -12.79
C PHE A 340 -16.31 14.72 -12.46
N HIS A 341 -17.30 15.05 -13.29
CA HIS A 341 -18.70 14.68 -13.05
C HIS A 341 -19.24 13.74 -14.13
N ASN A 342 -18.61 13.69 -15.30
CA ASN A 342 -18.97 12.79 -16.39
C ASN A 342 -17.75 12.53 -17.29
N PRO A 343 -17.76 11.45 -18.12
CA PRO A 343 -16.64 11.12 -19.00
C PRO A 343 -16.32 12.20 -20.04
N ALA A 344 -17.30 13.02 -20.45
CA ALA A 344 -17.08 14.08 -21.44
C ALA A 344 -16.18 15.21 -20.91
N ASP A 345 -16.08 15.38 -19.60
CA ASP A 345 -15.19 16.37 -18.99
C ASP A 345 -13.71 16.13 -19.37
N LEU A 346 -13.35 14.89 -19.70
CA LEU A 346 -11.99 14.52 -20.12
C LEU A 346 -11.58 15.17 -21.46
N LYS A 347 -12.54 15.51 -22.31
CA LYS A 347 -12.27 16.16 -23.62
C LYS A 347 -11.57 17.52 -23.45
N SER A 348 -11.76 18.18 -22.31
CA SER A 348 -11.16 19.48 -22.01
C SER A 348 -9.71 19.40 -21.53
N LEU A 349 -9.15 18.21 -21.30
CA LEU A 349 -7.78 18.03 -20.90
C LEU A 349 -6.83 18.25 -22.09
N PRO A 350 -5.64 18.85 -21.87
CA PRO A 350 -4.66 19.01 -22.94
C PRO A 350 -4.02 17.68 -23.35
N GLU A 351 -3.93 16.70 -22.44
CA GLU A 351 -3.34 15.40 -22.72
C GLU A 351 -4.30 14.52 -23.55
N ASP A 352 -3.77 13.85 -24.57
CA ASP A 352 -4.53 12.90 -25.41
C ASP A 352 -4.66 11.51 -24.78
N VAL A 353 -3.77 11.19 -23.83
CA VAL A 353 -3.71 9.91 -23.13
C VAL A 353 -4.01 10.12 -21.66
N ILE A 354 -4.96 9.37 -21.14
CA ILE A 354 -5.49 9.50 -19.80
C ILE A 354 -5.46 8.15 -19.11
N ILE A 355 -4.80 8.05 -17.95
CA ILE A 355 -4.91 6.88 -17.06
C ILE A 355 -5.97 7.21 -16.01
N ASN A 356 -7.08 6.51 -16.05
CA ASN A 356 -8.26 6.78 -15.24
C ASN A 356 -8.26 5.91 -13.97
N CYS A 357 -7.96 6.52 -12.80
CA CYS A 357 -7.82 5.87 -11.50
C CYS A 357 -8.81 6.43 -10.44
N PRO A 358 -10.12 6.49 -10.71
CA PRO A 358 -11.09 7.18 -9.86
C PRO A 358 -11.44 6.40 -8.56
N GLY A 359 -11.00 5.15 -8.43
CA GLY A 359 -11.42 4.27 -7.36
C GLY A 359 -12.93 4.02 -7.39
N TYR A 360 -13.59 4.06 -6.22
CA TYR A 360 -15.04 3.85 -6.14
C TYR A 360 -15.86 4.96 -6.82
N ALA A 361 -15.30 6.16 -7.00
CA ALA A 361 -16.01 7.24 -7.69
C ALA A 361 -16.36 6.92 -9.18
N ALA A 362 -15.78 5.86 -9.75
CA ALA A 362 -16.20 5.41 -11.09
C ALA A 362 -17.67 4.94 -11.13
N SER A 363 -18.26 4.53 -10.00
CA SER A 363 -19.70 4.23 -9.91
C SER A 363 -20.56 5.45 -10.23
N ASP A 364 -20.07 6.63 -9.89
CA ASP A 364 -20.79 7.90 -10.00
C ASP A 364 -20.53 8.56 -11.37
N TRP A 365 -19.33 9.09 -11.59
CA TRP A 365 -19.08 9.91 -12.77
C TRP A 365 -18.78 9.12 -14.05
N TRP A 366 -18.30 7.83 -13.93
CA TRP A 366 -18.16 6.91 -15.07
C TRP A 366 -19.38 6.03 -15.27
N GLN A 367 -20.33 6.03 -14.33
CA GLN A 367 -21.54 5.19 -14.32
C GLN A 367 -21.21 3.67 -14.43
N ASP A 368 -20.06 3.25 -13.88
CA ASP A 368 -19.72 1.82 -13.86
C ASP A 368 -20.58 1.06 -12.83
N LYS A 369 -21.64 0.42 -13.34
CA LYS A 369 -22.58 -0.36 -12.52
C LYS A 369 -22.02 -1.72 -12.11
N THR A 370 -20.82 -2.11 -12.56
CA THR A 370 -20.17 -3.35 -12.14
C THR A 370 -19.44 -3.18 -10.80
N LEU A 371 -19.26 -1.95 -10.32
CA LEU A 371 -18.66 -1.68 -9.02
C LEU A 371 -19.63 -2.00 -7.88
N ILE A 372 -19.20 -2.90 -7.00
CA ILE A 372 -19.88 -3.24 -5.77
C ILE A 372 -19.14 -2.57 -4.60
N PRO A 373 -19.81 -1.75 -3.76
CA PRO A 373 -19.16 -1.17 -2.59
C PRO A 373 -18.84 -2.26 -1.58
N VAL A 374 -17.63 -2.22 -1.02
CA VAL A 374 -17.28 -3.08 0.12
C VAL A 374 -16.84 -2.20 1.26
N ARG A 375 -17.73 -2.03 2.25
CA ARG A 375 -17.46 -1.22 3.44
C ARG A 375 -16.34 -1.86 4.27
N GLY A 376 -15.41 -1.05 4.72
CA GLY A 376 -14.42 -1.42 5.72
C GLY A 376 -14.22 -0.29 6.71
N GLN A 377 -14.07 -0.66 7.98
CA GLN A 377 -13.78 0.28 9.06
C GLN A 377 -12.46 -0.09 9.72
N THR A 378 -11.64 0.91 10.03
CA THR A 378 -10.41 0.79 10.80
C THR A 378 -10.44 1.76 11.97
N ASN A 379 -10.06 1.30 13.15
CA ASN A 379 -10.04 2.05 14.39
C ASN A 379 -8.58 2.28 14.77
N TRP A 380 -8.22 3.50 15.13
CA TRP A 380 -6.84 3.90 15.31
C TRP A 380 -6.56 4.33 16.74
N LEU A 381 -5.49 3.80 17.31
CA LEU A 381 -4.94 4.15 18.61
C LEU A 381 -3.53 4.73 18.44
N PRO A 382 -2.98 5.42 19.46
CA PRO A 382 -1.61 5.94 19.43
C PRO A 382 -0.58 4.86 19.11
N PRO A 383 0.53 5.21 18.43
CA PRO A 383 1.62 4.27 18.13
C PRO A 383 2.30 3.78 19.42
N GLN A 384 2.75 2.51 19.41
CA GLN A 384 3.46 1.85 20.50
C GLN A 384 4.78 1.27 19.98
N ALA A 385 5.87 1.99 20.19
CA ALA A 385 7.17 1.68 19.59
C ALA A 385 7.77 0.35 20.05
N ASP A 386 7.40 -0.11 21.23
CA ASP A 386 7.94 -1.31 21.91
C ASP A 386 7.15 -2.58 21.59
N ALA A 387 6.00 -2.46 20.90
CA ALA A 387 5.11 -3.57 20.59
C ALA A 387 4.72 -3.54 19.11
N LEU A 388 5.71 -3.76 18.22
CA LEU A 388 5.56 -3.66 16.76
C LEU A 388 5.29 -5.04 16.15
N TYR A 389 4.10 -5.57 16.31
CA TYR A 389 3.62 -6.82 15.72
C TYR A 389 2.13 -6.74 15.36
N GLY A 390 1.65 -7.71 14.61
CA GLY A 390 0.23 -7.86 14.32
C GLY A 390 -0.39 -9.06 15.03
N VAL A 391 -1.70 -9.01 15.27
CA VAL A 391 -2.47 -10.12 15.85
C VAL A 391 -3.82 -10.22 15.15
N GLU A 392 -4.21 -11.43 14.79
CA GLU A 392 -5.57 -11.77 14.34
C GLU A 392 -6.19 -12.76 15.31
N TYR A 393 -7.35 -12.41 15.89
CA TYR A 393 -8.03 -13.22 16.87
C TYR A 393 -9.54 -12.95 16.89
N ARG A 394 -10.35 -14.01 17.00
CA ARG A 394 -11.83 -13.95 17.14
C ARG A 394 -12.52 -13.00 16.17
N GLY A 395 -12.08 -13.04 14.89
CA GLY A 395 -12.69 -12.20 13.85
C GLY A 395 -12.35 -10.72 13.94
N ALA A 396 -11.25 -10.37 14.59
CA ALA A 396 -10.65 -9.06 14.58
C ALA A 396 -9.16 -9.12 14.23
N ALA A 397 -8.63 -8.05 13.65
CA ALA A 397 -7.21 -7.87 13.36
C ALA A 397 -6.69 -6.60 14.03
N LEU A 398 -5.47 -6.69 14.54
CA LEU A 398 -4.72 -5.58 15.09
C LEU A 398 -3.36 -5.53 14.42
N LEU A 399 -2.96 -4.35 13.94
CA LEU A 399 -1.64 -4.12 13.33
C LEU A 399 -0.97 -2.94 14.01
N SER A 400 0.11 -3.19 14.77
CA SER A 400 0.92 -2.13 15.34
C SER A 400 1.96 -1.67 14.34
N LYS A 401 1.83 -0.44 13.90
CA LYS A 401 2.67 0.23 12.89
C LYS A 401 3.30 1.49 13.47
N THR A 402 4.26 2.06 12.75
CA THR A 402 4.93 3.30 13.18
C THR A 402 4.00 4.52 13.18
N ASP A 403 2.93 4.49 12.39
CA ASP A 403 1.94 5.57 12.27
C ASP A 403 0.69 5.37 13.17
N GLY A 404 0.64 4.31 13.96
CA GLY A 404 -0.43 4.02 14.92
C GLY A 404 -0.76 2.53 15.03
N VAL A 405 -1.51 2.17 16.05
CA VAL A 405 -2.08 0.84 16.19
C VAL A 405 -3.45 0.83 15.52
N MET A 406 -3.58 0.06 14.45
CA MET A 406 -4.82 -0.12 13.71
C MET A 406 -5.56 -1.35 14.23
N VAL A 407 -6.83 -1.21 14.58
CA VAL A 407 -7.73 -2.30 14.97
C VAL A 407 -8.90 -2.36 14.00
N GLN A 408 -9.21 -3.55 13.48
CA GLN A 408 -10.28 -3.77 12.51
C GLN A 408 -11.14 -4.96 12.91
N GLY A 409 -12.47 -4.81 12.87
CA GLY A 409 -13.38 -5.95 12.82
C GLY A 409 -13.29 -6.64 11.45
N LEU A 410 -13.10 -7.94 11.47
CA LEU A 410 -13.17 -8.81 10.30
C LEU A 410 -14.52 -9.53 10.31
N ASP A 411 -14.54 -10.82 10.58
CA ASP A 411 -15.74 -11.63 10.65
C ASP A 411 -15.93 -12.19 12.08
N PHE A 412 -16.59 -11.44 12.94
CA PHE A 412 -16.83 -11.84 14.34
C PHE A 412 -17.65 -13.12 14.50
N THR A 413 -18.34 -13.53 13.46
CA THR A 413 -19.18 -14.73 13.46
C THR A 413 -18.48 -15.94 12.87
N HIS A 414 -17.37 -15.72 12.15
CA HIS A 414 -16.66 -16.75 11.37
C HIS A 414 -17.57 -17.45 10.34
N THR A 415 -18.53 -16.72 9.77
CA THR A 415 -19.53 -17.29 8.84
C THR A 415 -19.54 -16.59 7.48
N LEU A 416 -19.03 -15.37 7.38
CA LEU A 416 -19.14 -14.53 6.19
C LEU A 416 -17.86 -14.44 5.36
N GLY A 417 -16.68 -14.54 5.99
CA GLY A 417 -15.40 -14.45 5.31
C GLY A 417 -15.27 -13.19 4.43
N GLU A 418 -14.95 -13.38 3.16
CA GLU A 418 -14.80 -12.26 2.19
C GLU A 418 -16.11 -11.53 1.88
N MET A 419 -17.28 -12.04 2.31
CA MET A 419 -18.56 -11.34 2.16
C MET A 419 -18.75 -10.15 3.10
N ILE A 420 -17.91 -10.00 4.13
CA ILE A 420 -18.01 -8.88 5.09
C ILE A 420 -17.94 -7.53 4.36
N GLY A 421 -18.96 -6.72 4.56
CA GLY A 421 -19.09 -5.36 3.99
C GLY A 421 -19.49 -5.32 2.51
N VAL A 422 -19.61 -6.44 1.82
CA VAL A 422 -20.01 -6.50 0.41
C VAL A 422 -21.43 -5.98 0.23
N GLY A 423 -21.61 -5.06 -0.73
CA GLY A 423 -22.90 -4.39 -1.00
C GLY A 423 -23.27 -3.28 -0.01
N ASN A 424 -22.48 -3.07 1.05
CA ASN A 424 -22.71 -2.02 2.02
C ASN A 424 -22.02 -0.71 1.57
N SER A 425 -22.82 0.32 1.30
CA SER A 425 -22.37 1.67 0.89
C SER A 425 -22.37 2.70 2.04
N PHE A 426 -22.61 2.29 3.28
CA PHE A 426 -22.68 3.17 4.44
C PHE A 426 -21.27 3.62 4.86
N GLU A 427 -20.84 4.81 4.43
CA GLU A 427 -19.49 5.36 4.66
C GLU A 427 -19.45 6.23 5.95
N HIS A 428 -20.05 5.75 7.04
CA HIS A 428 -20.03 6.41 8.33
C HIS A 428 -19.44 5.51 9.40
N ALA A 429 -18.80 6.13 10.40
CA ALA A 429 -18.21 5.43 11.54
C ALA A 429 -19.26 4.71 12.37
N ASP A 430 -18.98 3.46 12.73
CA ASP A 430 -19.76 2.68 13.69
C ASP A 430 -18.91 2.45 14.94
N ARG A 431 -19.29 3.15 16.01
CA ARG A 431 -18.58 3.06 17.29
C ARG A 431 -18.75 1.68 17.93
N SER A 432 -19.89 1.02 17.74
CA SER A 432 -20.14 -0.30 18.33
C SER A 432 -19.25 -1.39 17.70
N GLU A 433 -18.95 -1.28 16.39
CA GLU A 433 -17.98 -2.13 15.71
C GLU A 433 -16.55 -1.91 16.29
N ALA A 434 -16.20 -0.65 16.58
CA ALA A 434 -14.92 -0.32 17.21
C ALA A 434 -14.80 -0.89 18.62
N GLU A 435 -15.83 -0.71 19.46
CA GLU A 435 -15.90 -1.23 20.83
C GLU A 435 -15.74 -2.75 20.87
N LYS A 436 -16.41 -3.45 19.96
CA LYS A 436 -16.32 -4.91 19.86
C LYS A 436 -14.92 -5.37 19.45
N ALA A 437 -14.33 -4.74 18.42
CA ALA A 437 -13.00 -5.12 17.92
C ALA A 437 -11.89 -4.80 18.95
N ILE A 438 -11.93 -3.63 19.59
CA ILE A 438 -10.98 -3.21 20.63
C ILE A 438 -11.10 -4.11 21.86
N GLY A 439 -12.32 -4.41 22.31
CA GLY A 439 -12.58 -5.26 23.49
C GLY A 439 -12.01 -6.68 23.37
N ILE A 440 -11.95 -7.25 22.16
CA ILE A 440 -11.30 -8.55 21.93
C ILE A 440 -9.81 -8.50 22.28
N PHE A 441 -9.10 -7.45 21.88
CA PHE A 441 -7.68 -7.30 22.16
C PHE A 441 -7.39 -6.80 23.58
N GLU A 442 -8.26 -5.98 24.14
CA GLU A 442 -8.21 -5.59 25.55
C GLU A 442 -8.23 -6.83 26.45
N ASP A 443 -9.18 -7.77 26.23
CA ASP A 443 -9.25 -9.03 26.96
C ASP A 443 -8.00 -9.90 26.72
N LEU A 444 -7.57 -10.04 25.47
CA LEU A 444 -6.39 -10.85 25.12
C LEU A 444 -5.15 -10.38 25.87
N PHE A 445 -4.83 -9.07 25.81
CA PHE A 445 -3.62 -8.52 26.42
C PHE A 445 -3.72 -8.42 27.94
N ALA A 446 -4.91 -8.24 28.51
CA ALA A 446 -5.12 -8.32 29.94
C ALA A 446 -4.83 -9.73 30.50
N ARG A 447 -5.15 -10.78 29.75
CA ARG A 447 -4.80 -12.18 30.13
C ARG A 447 -3.30 -12.45 29.94
N MET A 448 -2.70 -11.98 28.85
CA MET A 448 -1.27 -12.12 28.58
C MET A 448 -0.38 -11.52 29.69
N GLY A 449 -0.79 -10.37 30.29
CA GLY A 449 -0.07 -9.73 31.38
C GLY A 449 -0.14 -10.48 32.71
N LYS A 450 -1.12 -11.38 32.92
CA LYS A 450 -1.32 -12.12 34.18
C LYS A 450 -0.50 -13.42 34.24
N GLU A 451 -0.10 -13.96 33.12
CA GLU A 451 0.68 -15.23 33.06
C GLU A 451 2.17 -15.03 33.28
N HIS A 452 2.64 -13.78 33.33
CA HIS A 452 4.04 -13.42 33.54
C HIS A 452 4.31 -12.76 34.91
N VAL A 453 3.36 -12.78 35.84
CA VAL A 453 3.48 -12.39 37.25
C VAL A 453 3.39 -13.64 38.11
#